data_90cbf4816901d4ffea787c14731c8ecf
#
_entry.id   90cbf4816901d4ffea787c14731c8ecf
#
_cell.length_a   1.000
_cell.length_b   1.000
_cell.length_c   1.000
_cell.angle_alpha   90.00
_cell.angle_beta   90.00
_cell.angle_gamma   90.00
#
_symmetry.space_group_name_H-M   'P 1'
#
loop_
_entity.id
_entity.type
_entity.pdbx_description
1 polymer ?
#
loop_
_entity_poly.entity_id
_entity_poly.type
_entity_poly.pdbx_seq_one_letter_code
_entity_poly.pdbx_strand_id
1 'polypeptide(L)'
;MINLRNAPPSILAAAMLIAVGAVFNFAMGLLLSLAPQLLAGIATPTTPSGAPAQLLLISGVACIIFGFVFVWIIKELFNKSHLAIVMIYTLSIINMLFGLFRLPLGLVTIFLNFLVIFLVRSESAKRWLSSN
;
A
#
# COMPACT_ATOMS: atom_id res chain seq x y z
N MET A 1 17.52 -14.91 -1.19
CA MET A 1 16.32 -15.76 -1.09
C MET A 1 15.41 -15.23 0.00
N ILE A 2 14.12 -15.09 -0.27
CA ILE A 2 13.15 -14.63 0.72
C ILE A 2 12.90 -15.79 1.71
N ASN A 3 13.23 -15.58 2.98
CA ASN A 3 13.14 -16.65 4.00
C ASN A 3 11.72 -16.69 4.60
N LEU A 4 10.76 -17.17 3.81
CA LEU A 4 9.34 -17.29 4.18
C LEU A 4 9.10 -18.35 5.28
N ARG A 5 10.01 -19.31 5.42
CA ARG A 5 9.77 -20.55 6.20
C ARG A 5 9.67 -20.33 7.70
N ASN A 6 10.23 -19.24 8.22
CA ASN A 6 10.29 -18.96 9.65
C ASN A 6 9.64 -17.61 10.03
N ALA A 7 8.94 -16.96 9.10
CA ALA A 7 8.28 -15.69 9.39
C ALA A 7 7.02 -15.92 10.25
N PRO A 8 6.82 -15.14 11.32
CA PRO A 8 5.63 -15.28 12.16
C PRO A 8 4.36 -14.89 11.40
N PRO A 9 3.19 -15.41 11.78
CA PRO A 9 1.92 -15.14 11.12
C PRO A 9 1.59 -13.64 11.00
N SER A 10 2.01 -12.84 11.96
CA SER A 10 1.82 -11.37 11.93
C SER A 10 2.58 -10.70 10.79
N ILE A 11 3.81 -11.13 10.51
CA ILE A 11 4.60 -10.62 9.38
C ILE A 11 4.01 -11.10 8.05
N LEU A 12 3.58 -12.35 7.98
CA LEU A 12 2.91 -12.89 6.79
C LEU A 12 1.61 -12.13 6.50
N ALA A 13 0.79 -11.89 7.53
CA ALA A 13 -0.45 -11.13 7.39
C ALA A 13 -0.18 -9.67 6.96
N ALA A 14 0.82 -9.00 7.53
CA ALA A 14 1.22 -7.66 7.11
C ALA A 14 1.69 -7.65 5.65
N ALA A 15 2.54 -8.61 5.25
CA ALA A 15 3.01 -8.74 3.88
C ALA A 15 1.85 -9.00 2.89
N MET A 16 0.87 -9.81 3.26
CA MET A 16 -0.33 -10.06 2.43
C MET A 16 -1.17 -8.79 2.25
N LEU A 17 -1.38 -8.01 3.31
CA LEU A 17 -2.11 -6.73 3.20
C LEU A 17 -1.37 -5.74 2.30
N ILE A 18 -0.05 -5.64 2.41
CA ILE A 18 0.78 -4.80 1.55
C ILE A 18 0.74 -5.31 0.10
N ALA A 19 0.75 -6.63 -0.11
CA ALA A 19 0.64 -7.24 -1.44
C ALA A 19 -0.71 -6.93 -2.10
N VAL A 20 -1.81 -7.00 -1.36
CA VAL A 20 -3.14 -6.58 -1.86
C VAL A 20 -3.11 -5.11 -2.26
N GLY A 21 -2.48 -4.25 -1.46
CA GLY A 21 -2.26 -2.84 -1.79
C GLY A 21 -1.44 -2.65 -3.07
N ALA A 22 -0.38 -3.45 -3.26
CA ALA A 22 0.42 -3.43 -4.49
C ALA A 22 -0.40 -3.81 -5.73
N VAL A 23 -1.15 -4.91 -5.66
CA VAL A 23 -2.03 -5.36 -6.76
C VAL A 23 -3.06 -4.30 -7.10
N PHE A 24 -3.69 -3.71 -6.09
CA PHE A 24 -4.66 -2.62 -6.28
C PHE A 24 -4.03 -1.40 -6.97
N ASN A 25 -2.83 -0.99 -6.53
CA ASN A 25 -2.11 0.12 -7.15
C ASN A 25 -1.73 -0.19 -8.61
N PHE A 26 -1.27 -1.40 -8.92
CA PHE A 26 -0.99 -1.78 -10.31
C PHE A 26 -2.25 -1.78 -11.18
N ALA A 27 -3.35 -2.38 -10.68
CA ALA A 27 -4.62 -2.43 -11.41
C ALA A 27 -5.16 -1.02 -11.69
N MET A 28 -5.21 -0.17 -10.65
CA MET A 28 -5.65 1.22 -10.80
C MET A 28 -4.70 2.04 -11.67
N GLY A 29 -3.40 1.83 -11.53
CA GLY A 29 -2.39 2.49 -12.33
C GLY A 29 -2.53 2.18 -13.81
N LEU A 30 -2.70 0.91 -14.16
CA LEU A 30 -2.95 0.49 -15.55
C LEU A 30 -4.27 1.05 -16.08
N LEU A 31 -5.34 0.96 -15.29
CA LEU A 31 -6.65 1.45 -15.69
C LEU A 31 -6.64 2.96 -15.95
N LEU A 32 -6.04 3.75 -15.06
CA LEU A 32 -5.93 5.21 -15.21
C LEU A 32 -5.01 5.61 -16.37
N SER A 33 -3.97 4.80 -16.65
CA SER A 33 -3.00 5.09 -17.70
C SER A 33 -3.50 4.69 -19.10
N LEU A 34 -4.19 3.54 -19.20
CA LEU A 34 -4.60 2.98 -20.50
C LEU A 34 -6.01 3.38 -20.92
N ALA A 35 -6.88 3.69 -19.97
CA ALA A 35 -8.28 4.04 -20.24
C ALA A 35 -8.73 5.32 -19.52
N PRO A 36 -7.96 6.42 -19.57
CA PRO A 36 -8.33 7.65 -18.88
C PRO A 36 -9.67 8.22 -19.36
N GLN A 37 -10.01 8.02 -20.61
CA GLN A 37 -11.25 8.52 -21.22
C GLN A 37 -12.48 7.76 -20.70
N LEU A 38 -12.36 6.46 -20.42
CA LEU A 38 -13.45 5.67 -19.84
C LEU A 38 -13.75 6.12 -18.41
N LEU A 39 -12.74 6.57 -17.69
CA LEU A 39 -12.84 6.96 -16.28
C LEU A 39 -13.15 8.45 -16.10
N ALA A 40 -12.89 9.29 -17.10
CA ALA A 40 -13.15 10.72 -17.03
C ALA A 40 -14.63 11.07 -16.76
N GLY A 41 -15.56 10.17 -17.15
CA GLY A 41 -16.98 10.30 -16.89
C GLY A 41 -17.48 9.66 -15.57
N ILE A 42 -16.61 8.94 -14.87
CA ILE A 42 -16.97 8.19 -13.66
C ILE A 42 -16.26 8.80 -12.45
N ALA A 43 -17.03 9.28 -11.47
CA ALA A 43 -16.47 9.66 -10.17
C ALA A 43 -16.00 8.40 -9.43
N THR A 44 -14.71 8.33 -9.15
CA THR A 44 -14.14 7.27 -8.31
C THR A 44 -13.72 7.85 -6.94
N PRO A 45 -13.52 7.02 -5.92
CA PRO A 45 -13.01 7.50 -4.63
C PRO A 45 -11.65 8.19 -4.73
N THR A 46 -10.91 7.94 -5.82
CA THR A 46 -9.56 8.46 -6.06
C THR A 46 -9.53 9.63 -7.05
N THR A 47 -10.54 9.74 -7.92
CA THR A 47 -10.60 10.79 -8.94
C THR A 47 -11.99 11.40 -9.02
N PRO A 48 -12.13 12.74 -8.98
CA PRO A 48 -13.40 13.39 -9.21
C PRO A 48 -13.86 13.21 -10.67
N SER A 49 -15.17 13.19 -10.88
CA SER A 49 -15.74 13.21 -12.23
C SER A 49 -15.30 14.45 -12.98
N GLY A 50 -14.95 14.30 -14.25
CA GLY A 50 -14.48 15.42 -15.08
C GLY A 50 -13.01 15.79 -14.90
N ALA A 51 -12.22 14.96 -14.22
CA ALA A 51 -10.78 15.18 -14.13
C ALA A 51 -10.13 15.14 -15.53
N PRO A 52 -9.19 16.08 -15.83
CA PRO A 52 -8.49 16.08 -17.10
C PRO A 52 -7.73 14.77 -17.34
N ALA A 53 -7.73 14.25 -18.57
CA ALA A 53 -7.06 13.01 -18.94
C ALA A 53 -5.57 12.99 -18.55
N GLN A 54 -4.90 14.15 -18.59
CA GLN A 54 -3.50 14.28 -18.15
C GLN A 54 -3.32 14.01 -16.64
N LEU A 55 -4.24 14.49 -15.80
CA LEU A 55 -4.20 14.20 -14.35
C LEU A 55 -4.44 12.73 -14.07
N LEU A 56 -5.33 12.08 -14.83
CA LEU A 56 -5.58 10.65 -14.71
C LEU A 56 -4.33 9.84 -15.10
N LEU A 57 -3.66 10.24 -16.19
CA LEU A 57 -2.42 9.60 -16.62
C LEU A 57 -1.31 9.73 -15.56
N ILE A 58 -1.09 10.94 -15.05
CA ILE A 58 -0.08 11.18 -13.98
C ILE A 58 -0.42 10.36 -12.74
N SER A 59 -1.69 10.34 -12.34
CA SER A 59 -2.15 9.54 -11.20
C SER A 59 -1.95 8.04 -11.43
N GLY A 60 -2.18 7.57 -12.66
CA GLY A 60 -1.94 6.19 -13.06
C GLY A 60 -0.48 5.79 -12.95
N VAL A 61 0.43 6.61 -13.48
CA VAL A 61 1.87 6.39 -13.36
C VAL A 61 2.31 6.40 -11.90
N ALA A 62 1.82 7.33 -11.09
CA ALA A 62 2.09 7.37 -9.65
C ALA A 62 1.64 6.08 -8.95
N CYS A 63 0.44 5.57 -9.25
CA CYS A 63 -0.05 4.30 -8.71
C CYS A 63 0.87 3.13 -9.08
N ILE A 64 1.36 3.05 -10.31
CA ILE A 64 2.30 2.01 -10.73
C ILE A 64 3.59 2.09 -9.92
N ILE A 65 4.14 3.29 -9.74
CA ILE A 65 5.36 3.51 -8.94
C ILE A 65 5.11 3.04 -7.50
N PHE A 66 3.97 3.41 -6.88
CA PHE A 66 3.63 2.94 -5.53
C PHE A 66 3.47 1.42 -5.46
N GLY A 67 2.92 0.79 -6.50
CA GLY A 67 2.86 -0.65 -6.60
C GLY A 67 4.24 -1.30 -6.49
N PHE A 68 5.23 -0.79 -7.21
CA PHE A 68 6.63 -1.25 -7.12
C PHE A 68 7.25 -0.99 -5.75
N VAL A 69 6.98 0.18 -5.15
CA VAL A 69 7.44 0.49 -3.79
C VAL A 69 6.89 -0.52 -2.78
N PHE A 70 5.62 -0.92 -2.89
CA PHE A 70 5.03 -1.92 -1.99
C PHE A 70 5.66 -3.30 -2.17
N VAL A 71 5.94 -3.73 -3.41
CA VAL A 71 6.66 -4.98 -3.66
C VAL A 71 8.07 -4.93 -3.06
N TRP A 72 8.75 -3.80 -3.22
CA TRP A 72 10.08 -3.61 -2.62
C TRP A 72 10.03 -3.66 -1.09
N ILE A 73 9.04 -3.02 -0.45
CA ILE A 73 8.84 -3.07 1.01
C ILE A 73 8.64 -4.50 1.49
N ILE A 74 7.85 -5.31 0.78
CA ILE A 74 7.64 -6.73 1.12
C ILE A 74 8.99 -7.46 1.10
N LYS A 75 9.79 -7.27 0.06
CA LYS A 75 11.12 -7.86 -0.04
C LYS A 75 12.00 -7.47 1.15
N GLU A 76 12.07 -6.18 1.47
CA GLU A 76 12.88 -5.67 2.57
C GLU A 76 12.34 -6.11 3.95
N LEU A 77 11.04 -6.28 4.09
CA LEU A 77 10.43 -6.82 5.30
C LEU A 77 10.90 -8.25 5.57
N PHE A 78 10.93 -9.10 4.55
CA PHE A 78 11.44 -10.47 4.68
C PHE A 78 12.97 -10.54 4.84
N ASN A 79 13.69 -9.51 4.41
CA ASN A 79 15.12 -9.35 4.68
C ASN A 79 15.41 -8.82 6.10
N LYS A 80 14.36 -8.60 6.92
CA LYS A 80 14.46 -8.01 8.28
C LYS A 80 15.11 -6.62 8.28
N SER A 81 14.91 -5.86 7.20
CA SER A 81 15.48 -4.54 7.06
C SER A 81 14.74 -3.53 7.94
N HIS A 82 15.50 -2.76 8.74
CA HIS A 82 14.94 -1.66 9.53
C HIS A 82 14.27 -0.62 8.63
N LEU A 83 14.80 -0.43 7.42
CA LEU A 83 14.24 0.50 6.43
C LEU A 83 12.80 0.12 6.04
N ALA A 84 12.49 -1.18 5.90
CA ALA A 84 11.12 -1.64 5.62
C ALA A 84 10.15 -1.19 6.71
N ILE A 85 10.55 -1.28 7.97
CA ILE A 85 9.72 -0.86 9.10
C ILE A 85 9.44 0.64 9.06
N VAL A 86 10.48 1.45 8.84
CA VAL A 86 10.35 2.90 8.72
C VAL A 86 9.42 3.26 7.56
N MET A 87 9.58 2.61 6.41
CA MET A 87 8.73 2.85 5.23
C MET A 87 7.28 2.45 5.47
N ILE A 88 7.02 1.30 6.13
CA ILE A 88 5.68 0.87 6.49
C ILE A 88 5.01 1.93 7.38
N TYR A 89 5.68 2.39 8.43
CA TYR A 89 5.13 3.43 9.30
C TYR A 89 4.85 4.72 8.54
N THR A 90 5.82 5.20 7.78
CA THR A 90 5.71 6.47 7.04
C THR A 90 4.55 6.42 6.04
N LEU A 91 4.49 5.38 5.20
CA LEU A 91 3.44 5.25 4.20
C LEU A 91 2.07 5.00 4.83
N SER A 92 2.00 4.22 5.91
CA SER A 92 0.73 4.00 6.62
C SER A 92 0.19 5.29 7.23
N ILE A 93 1.02 6.10 7.85
CA ILE A 93 0.61 7.40 8.41
C ILE A 93 0.14 8.34 7.30
N ILE A 94 0.88 8.43 6.19
CA ILE A 94 0.50 9.25 5.03
C ILE A 94 -0.85 8.78 4.48
N ASN A 95 -1.03 7.48 4.27
CA ASN A 95 -2.29 6.92 3.77
C ASN A 95 -3.46 7.15 4.72
N MET A 96 -3.23 7.07 6.04
CA MET A 96 -4.27 7.37 7.04
C MET A 96 -4.68 8.85 6.99
N LEU A 97 -3.73 9.77 6.84
CA LEU A 97 -4.02 11.19 6.68
C LEU A 97 -4.85 11.45 5.41
N PHE A 98 -4.48 10.86 4.28
CA PHE A 98 -5.28 10.95 3.06
C PHE A 98 -6.66 10.30 3.22
N GLY A 99 -6.77 9.22 4.00
CA GLY A 99 -8.04 8.58 4.33
C GLY A 99 -9.00 9.52 5.07
N LEU A 100 -8.48 10.39 5.95
CA LEU A 100 -9.30 11.38 6.66
C LEU A 100 -9.96 12.39 5.71
N PHE A 101 -9.29 12.77 4.62
CA PHE A 101 -9.84 13.69 3.62
C PHE A 101 -10.89 13.04 2.70
N ARG A 102 -11.04 11.72 2.75
CA ARG A 102 -11.94 10.94 1.89
C ARG A 102 -13.05 10.24 2.67
N LEU A 103 -13.39 10.72 3.85
CA LEU A 103 -14.48 10.13 4.64
C LEU A 103 -15.83 10.19 3.89
N PRO A 104 -16.71 9.17 4.06
CA PRO A 104 -16.54 7.97 4.91
C PRO A 104 -15.71 6.82 4.29
N LEU A 105 -15.45 6.81 2.97
CA LEU A 105 -14.74 5.73 2.26
C LEU A 105 -13.29 5.57 2.77
N GLY A 106 -12.66 6.63 3.20
CA GLY A 106 -11.32 6.63 3.77
C GLY A 106 -11.17 5.83 5.08
N LEU A 107 -12.28 5.50 5.77
CA LEU A 107 -12.26 4.68 6.98
C LEU A 107 -11.65 3.30 6.72
N VAL A 108 -11.93 2.69 5.57
CA VAL A 108 -11.34 1.39 5.18
C VAL A 108 -9.83 1.51 5.05
N THR A 109 -9.35 2.57 4.40
CA THR A 109 -7.90 2.84 4.25
C THR A 109 -7.24 3.05 5.61
N ILE A 110 -7.86 3.83 6.49
CA ILE A 110 -7.36 4.08 7.86
C ILE A 110 -7.27 2.76 8.63
N PHE A 111 -8.33 1.96 8.61
CA PHE A 111 -8.40 0.69 9.32
C PHE A 111 -7.32 -0.29 8.82
N LEU A 112 -7.17 -0.45 7.51
CA LEU A 112 -6.19 -1.37 6.93
C LEU A 112 -4.75 -0.96 7.26
N ASN A 113 -4.44 0.33 7.18
CA ASN A 113 -3.11 0.84 7.52
C ASN A 113 -2.82 0.71 9.03
N PHE A 114 -3.82 0.97 9.88
CA PHE A 114 -3.70 0.73 11.31
C PHE A 114 -3.43 -0.74 11.62
N LEU A 115 -4.12 -1.65 10.94
CA LEU A 115 -3.93 -3.09 11.09
C LEU A 115 -2.51 -3.53 10.69
N VAL A 116 -1.97 -3.00 9.59
CA VAL A 116 -0.57 -3.28 9.19
C VAL A 116 0.41 -2.82 10.25
N ILE A 117 0.26 -1.61 10.78
CA ILE A 117 1.11 -1.09 11.88
C ILE A 117 1.01 -2.01 13.10
N PHE A 118 -0.19 -2.39 13.49
CA PHE A 118 -0.42 -3.27 14.63
C PHE A 118 0.26 -4.63 14.46
N LEU A 119 0.16 -5.24 13.27
CA LEU A 119 0.78 -6.53 12.97
C LEU A 119 2.30 -6.47 13.03
N VAL A 120 2.90 -5.41 12.47
CA VAL A 120 4.36 -5.22 12.48
C VAL A 120 4.89 -4.89 13.89
N ARG A 121 4.06 -4.29 14.75
CA ARG A 121 4.40 -4.00 16.15
C ARG A 121 4.19 -5.16 17.09
N SER A 122 3.57 -6.26 16.67
CA SER A 122 3.35 -7.42 17.53
C SER A 122 4.66 -7.97 18.11
N GLU A 123 4.61 -8.56 19.29
CA GLU A 123 5.80 -9.13 19.95
C GLU A 123 6.47 -10.21 19.10
N SER A 124 5.69 -11.03 18.39
CA SER A 124 6.23 -12.04 17.48
C SER A 124 6.97 -11.42 16.30
N ALA A 125 6.44 -10.32 15.72
CA ALA A 125 7.10 -9.60 14.66
C ALA A 125 8.40 -8.94 15.13
N LYS A 126 8.38 -8.28 16.29
CA LYS A 126 9.57 -7.64 16.86
C LYS A 126 10.69 -8.64 17.12
N ARG A 127 10.37 -9.79 17.73
CA ARG A 127 11.36 -10.85 17.98
C ARG A 127 11.95 -11.37 16.69
N TRP A 128 11.14 -11.60 15.69
CA TRP A 128 11.61 -12.09 14.40
C TRP A 128 12.48 -11.07 13.66
N LEU A 129 12.10 -9.79 13.69
CA LEU A 129 12.86 -8.71 13.05
C LEU A 129 14.21 -8.45 13.76
N SER A 130 14.29 -8.67 15.09
CA SER A 130 15.52 -8.52 15.86
C SER A 130 16.41 -9.75 15.85
N SER A 131 15.91 -10.89 15.40
CA SER A 131 16.70 -12.13 15.27
C SER A 131 17.55 -12.08 14.01
N ASN A 132 18.83 -11.89 14.17
CA ASN A 132 19.83 -12.04 13.08
C ASN A 132 20.39 -13.44 13.05
#